data_9b202728aa4d729ee05ff6c2aef82526
#
_entry.id   9b202728aa4d729ee05ff6c2aef82526
#
_cell.length_a   1.000
_cell.length_b   1.000
_cell.length_c   1.000
_cell.angle_alpha   90.00
_cell.angle_beta   90.00
_cell.angle_gamma   90.00
#
_symmetry.space_group_name_H-M   'P 1'
#
loop_
_entity.id
_entity.type
_entity.pdbx_description
1 polymer ?
#
loop_
_entity_poly.entity_id
_entity_poly.type
_entity_poly.pdbx_seq_one_letter_code
_entity_poly.pdbx_strand_id
1 'polypeptide(L)'
;MGTPATLDELAIKTIRGLSMDAVQAANSGHPGTPMALAPLGWALFSKLRRHDPAHPDWPDRDRFILSCGHASMLQYSLLHLSGYALSLDDIRNFRQWGSLTPGHPEHHVTPGVETTTGPLGQGIGNGVGMAMAERHLAARFNAPGHELFDHRTWVIASDGDIMEGVASEAASIAGHLKLGKLIVFWDDNEITIDGSTDLTFSEDVLARFSAFGWQTLSVDDGEDLVALSEAAEAAMADERPSFIRVRTPIGYPAPNKPTTSGAHGAPLGEDEVIATKQVMEWPTEHFFVPDELATAAESVRDRGAERYADWQKRLDAYRAEHPEAAAELDAALSGELPEGWDEDLPTFDADPKGLPTRKASGAILNALASKIGGLVGGSADLAGSNNSQMKGLSNFLPDADGVPRNVDWGIREHAMAAAINGLALHGGVIPYGATFLVFSDYMRPSIRLA
;
A
#
# COMPACT_ATOMS: atom_id res chain seq x y z
N MET A 1 12.15 -23.55 34.93
CA MET A 1 11.17 -22.51 34.53
C MET A 1 11.76 -21.87 33.30
N GLY A 2 11.09 -21.96 32.14
CA GLY A 2 11.52 -21.29 30.90
C GLY A 2 11.53 -19.76 31.09
N THR A 3 12.32 -19.07 30.26
CA THR A 3 12.28 -17.60 30.20
C THR A 3 10.87 -17.17 29.81
N PRO A 4 10.26 -16.15 30.45
CA PRO A 4 8.97 -15.64 30.01
C PRO A 4 9.03 -15.23 28.54
N ALA A 5 7.99 -15.51 27.76
CA ALA A 5 7.90 -15.08 26.37
C ALA A 5 7.94 -13.55 26.28
N THR A 6 8.64 -13.03 25.28
CA THR A 6 8.69 -11.59 25.01
C THR A 6 7.36 -11.10 24.45
N LEU A 7 7.08 -9.79 24.51
CA LEU A 7 5.88 -9.21 23.87
C LEU A 7 5.84 -9.47 22.36
N ASP A 8 7.01 -9.45 21.69
CA ASP A 8 7.10 -9.76 20.26
C ASP A 8 6.70 -11.22 19.97
N GLU A 9 7.20 -12.17 20.76
CA GLU A 9 6.83 -13.59 20.63
C GLU A 9 5.34 -13.82 20.90
N LEU A 10 4.77 -13.17 21.92
CA LEU A 10 3.33 -13.26 22.20
C LEU A 10 2.50 -12.70 21.04
N ALA A 11 2.89 -11.57 20.49
CA ALA A 11 2.18 -10.95 19.37
C ALA A 11 2.22 -11.82 18.11
N ILE A 12 3.39 -12.36 17.76
CA ILE A 12 3.56 -13.25 16.60
C ILE A 12 2.70 -14.52 16.77
N LYS A 13 2.75 -15.16 17.94
CA LYS A 13 1.90 -16.32 18.23
C LYS A 13 0.42 -15.98 18.16
N THR A 14 0.02 -14.80 18.63
CA THR A 14 -1.37 -14.32 18.56
C THR A 14 -1.82 -14.11 17.11
N ILE A 15 -1.01 -13.43 16.27
CA ILE A 15 -1.31 -13.23 14.85
C ILE A 15 -1.51 -14.58 14.15
N ARG A 16 -0.65 -15.55 14.42
CA ARG A 16 -0.76 -16.93 13.90
C ARG A 16 -2.05 -17.60 14.37
N GLY A 17 -2.33 -17.53 15.68
CA GLY A 17 -3.54 -18.08 16.28
C GLY A 17 -4.81 -17.50 15.69
N LEU A 18 -4.92 -16.17 15.65
CA LEU A 18 -6.09 -15.48 15.09
C LEU A 18 -6.28 -15.79 13.60
N SER A 19 -5.19 -15.90 12.84
CA SER A 19 -5.25 -16.22 11.41
C SER A 19 -5.79 -17.63 11.16
N MET A 20 -5.30 -18.61 11.92
CA MET A 20 -5.81 -19.99 11.83
C MET A 20 -7.27 -20.09 12.29
N ASP A 21 -7.59 -19.50 13.43
CA ASP A 21 -8.91 -19.63 14.05
C ASP A 21 -9.99 -18.96 13.19
N ALA A 22 -9.73 -17.76 12.66
CA ALA A 22 -10.68 -17.06 11.81
C ALA A 22 -10.95 -17.77 10.49
N VAL A 23 -9.92 -18.28 9.83
CA VAL A 23 -10.06 -19.06 8.60
C VAL A 23 -10.77 -20.39 8.87
N GLN A 24 -10.47 -21.05 9.99
CA GLN A 24 -11.13 -22.30 10.39
C GLN A 24 -12.60 -22.08 10.71
N ALA A 25 -12.94 -21.02 11.47
CA ALA A 25 -14.33 -20.70 11.83
C ALA A 25 -15.15 -20.32 10.58
N ALA A 26 -14.59 -19.55 9.65
CA ALA A 26 -15.22 -19.19 8.39
C ALA A 26 -15.31 -20.38 7.40
N ASN A 27 -14.59 -21.47 7.66
CA ASN A 27 -14.41 -22.61 6.75
C ASN A 27 -13.97 -22.15 5.32
N SER A 28 -13.26 -21.05 5.24
CA SER A 28 -12.80 -20.41 4.00
C SER A 28 -11.74 -19.38 4.29
N GLY A 29 -10.68 -19.33 3.47
CA GLY A 29 -9.63 -18.30 3.57
C GLY A 29 -8.23 -18.87 3.37
N HIS A 30 -7.24 -18.02 3.67
CA HIS A 30 -5.84 -18.30 3.41
C HIS A 30 -5.05 -18.15 4.73
N PRO A 31 -4.77 -19.23 5.45
CA PRO A 31 -4.10 -19.14 6.75
C PRO A 31 -2.57 -19.09 6.65
N GLY A 32 -1.97 -19.72 5.64
CA GLY A 32 -0.54 -19.99 5.61
C GLY A 32 0.34 -18.75 5.45
N THR A 33 0.00 -17.86 4.53
CA THR A 33 0.73 -16.60 4.31
C THR A 33 0.67 -15.67 5.54
N PRO A 34 -0.50 -15.42 6.17
CA PRO A 34 -0.57 -14.66 7.41
C PRO A 34 0.28 -15.23 8.54
N MET A 35 0.34 -16.58 8.66
CA MET A 35 1.15 -17.25 9.67
C MET A 35 2.64 -17.04 9.43
N ALA A 36 3.09 -17.19 8.20
CA ALA A 36 4.49 -17.03 7.81
C ALA A 36 4.97 -15.58 7.95
N LEU A 37 4.13 -14.62 7.59
CA LEU A 37 4.44 -13.19 7.62
C LEU A 37 4.17 -12.51 8.99
N ALA A 38 3.76 -13.25 10.00
CA ALA A 38 3.47 -12.67 11.33
C ALA A 38 4.65 -11.87 11.91
N PRO A 39 5.93 -12.34 11.84
CA PRO A 39 7.07 -11.56 12.33
C PRO A 39 7.27 -10.25 11.57
N LEU A 40 7.24 -10.27 10.23
CA LEU A 40 7.38 -9.08 9.39
C LEU A 40 6.26 -8.07 9.67
N GLY A 41 5.01 -8.54 9.66
CA GLY A 41 3.85 -7.69 9.94
C GLY A 41 3.95 -7.03 11.30
N TRP A 42 4.33 -7.78 12.33
CA TRP A 42 4.50 -7.25 13.67
C TRP A 42 5.65 -6.23 13.76
N ALA A 43 6.81 -6.49 13.15
CA ALA A 43 7.91 -5.53 13.11
C ALA A 43 7.50 -4.20 12.47
N LEU A 44 6.73 -4.25 11.36
CA LEU A 44 6.21 -3.06 10.69
C LEU A 44 5.26 -2.27 11.60
N PHE A 45 4.25 -2.90 12.18
CA PHE A 45 3.21 -2.22 12.94
C PHE A 45 3.66 -1.80 14.34
N SER A 46 4.53 -2.59 14.97
CA SER A 46 4.98 -2.30 16.34
C SER A 46 6.15 -1.32 16.42
N LYS A 47 6.99 -1.19 15.38
CA LYS A 47 8.26 -0.43 15.49
C LYS A 47 8.55 0.49 14.32
N LEU A 48 8.40 0.02 13.06
CA LEU A 48 8.96 0.68 11.89
C LEU A 48 8.02 1.73 11.29
N ARG A 49 6.76 1.37 11.10
CA ARG A 49 5.74 2.20 10.47
C ARG A 49 5.34 3.38 11.37
N ARG A 50 5.20 4.57 10.77
CA ARG A 50 4.64 5.75 11.42
C ARG A 50 3.12 5.76 11.21
N HIS A 51 2.37 5.52 12.27
CA HIS A 51 0.91 5.55 12.23
C HIS A 51 0.33 5.88 13.61
N ASP A 52 -0.90 6.35 13.63
CA ASP A 52 -1.68 6.57 14.84
C ASP A 52 -3.04 5.87 14.69
N PRO A 53 -3.32 4.82 15.47
CA PRO A 53 -4.61 4.11 15.41
C PRO A 53 -5.81 4.99 15.74
N ALA A 54 -5.63 6.07 16.52
CA ALA A 54 -6.68 7.02 16.84
C ALA A 54 -6.97 8.01 15.70
N HIS A 55 -6.01 8.21 14.79
CA HIS A 55 -6.10 9.09 13.62
C HIS A 55 -5.72 8.34 12.34
N PRO A 56 -6.53 7.33 11.94
CA PRO A 56 -6.22 6.49 10.78
C PRO A 56 -6.13 7.27 9.46
N ASP A 57 -6.69 8.48 9.41
CA ASP A 57 -6.67 9.36 8.25
C ASP A 57 -5.60 10.47 8.32
N TRP A 58 -4.68 10.39 9.28
CA TRP A 58 -3.58 11.36 9.40
C TRP A 58 -2.84 11.53 8.05
N PRO A 59 -2.74 12.76 7.50
CA PRO A 59 -2.19 12.97 6.15
C PRO A 59 -0.74 12.49 5.97
N ASP A 60 0.12 12.63 6.99
CA ASP A 60 1.54 12.20 6.95
C ASP A 60 1.77 10.84 7.61
N ARG A 61 0.74 9.99 7.74
CA ARG A 61 0.93 8.59 8.17
C ARG A 61 1.63 7.79 7.09
N ASP A 62 2.46 6.84 7.47
CA ASP A 62 2.97 5.84 6.52
C ASP A 62 1.81 5.00 5.97
N ARG A 63 1.79 4.79 4.67
CA ARG A 63 0.80 3.93 4.01
C ARG A 63 1.24 2.47 4.10
N PHE A 64 0.29 1.59 4.36
CA PHE A 64 0.53 0.14 4.36
C PHE A 64 -0.42 -0.55 3.38
N ILE A 65 0.15 -1.32 2.46
CA ILE A 65 -0.58 -2.06 1.44
C ILE A 65 -0.23 -3.54 1.54
N LEU A 66 -1.24 -4.34 1.80
CA LEU A 66 -1.15 -5.79 1.67
C LEU A 66 -1.54 -6.15 0.22
N SER A 67 -0.58 -6.18 -0.71
CA SER A 67 -0.84 -6.48 -2.13
C SER A 67 -1.34 -7.91 -2.31
N CYS A 68 -0.78 -8.86 -1.57
CA CYS A 68 -1.30 -10.21 -1.43
C CYS A 68 -2.56 -10.22 -0.54
N GLY A 69 -3.64 -9.60 -1.02
CA GLY A 69 -4.85 -9.36 -0.23
C GLY A 69 -5.53 -10.63 0.32
N HIS A 70 -5.23 -11.80 -0.24
CA HIS A 70 -5.66 -13.08 0.31
C HIS A 70 -5.10 -13.33 1.72
N ALA A 71 -3.95 -12.73 2.08
CA ALA A 71 -3.40 -12.77 3.44
C ALA A 71 -4.10 -11.80 4.42
N SER A 72 -5.33 -11.41 4.17
CA SER A 72 -6.10 -10.38 4.90
C SER A 72 -6.08 -10.53 6.42
N MET A 73 -6.08 -11.76 6.94
CA MET A 73 -6.01 -12.01 8.39
C MET A 73 -4.73 -11.50 9.04
N LEU A 74 -3.62 -11.39 8.29
CA LEU A 74 -2.42 -10.69 8.77
C LEU A 74 -2.77 -9.24 9.10
N GLN A 75 -3.33 -8.51 8.14
CA GLN A 75 -3.67 -7.10 8.32
C GLN A 75 -4.70 -6.88 9.42
N TYR A 76 -5.75 -7.71 9.48
CA TYR A 76 -6.77 -7.58 10.51
C TYR A 76 -6.22 -7.85 11.93
N SER A 77 -5.39 -8.87 12.08
CA SER A 77 -4.73 -9.15 13.36
C SER A 77 -3.80 -7.99 13.78
N LEU A 78 -3.04 -7.43 12.83
CA LEU A 78 -2.16 -6.29 13.08
C LEU A 78 -2.94 -5.02 13.48
N LEU A 79 -4.03 -4.72 12.79
CA LEU A 79 -4.90 -3.58 13.11
C LEU A 79 -5.51 -3.73 14.51
N HIS A 80 -6.03 -4.92 14.84
CA HIS A 80 -6.56 -5.22 16.17
C HIS A 80 -5.49 -5.03 17.27
N LEU A 81 -4.33 -5.68 17.11
CA LEU A 81 -3.26 -5.64 18.12
C LEU A 81 -2.58 -4.27 18.23
N SER A 82 -2.70 -3.42 17.23
CA SER A 82 -2.20 -2.05 17.25
C SER A 82 -3.19 -1.04 17.83
N GLY A 83 -4.43 -1.45 18.12
CA GLY A 83 -5.44 -0.61 18.76
C GLY A 83 -6.28 0.22 17.81
N TYR A 84 -6.38 -0.15 16.53
CA TYR A 84 -7.39 0.40 15.62
C TYR A 84 -8.80 -0.01 16.06
N ALA A 85 -9.82 0.67 15.53
CA ALA A 85 -11.23 0.37 15.83
C ALA A 85 -11.69 -0.95 15.14
N LEU A 86 -11.02 -2.03 15.48
CA LEU A 86 -11.30 -3.39 15.01
C LEU A 86 -11.27 -4.35 16.21
N SER A 87 -12.43 -4.83 16.64
CA SER A 87 -12.56 -5.67 17.82
C SER A 87 -12.25 -7.14 17.54
N LEU A 88 -12.05 -7.93 18.60
CA LEU A 88 -11.91 -9.37 18.47
C LEU A 88 -13.18 -10.04 17.93
N ASP A 89 -14.34 -9.45 18.20
CA ASP A 89 -15.60 -9.94 17.65
C ASP A 89 -15.71 -9.69 16.14
N ASP A 90 -15.13 -8.60 15.64
CA ASP A 90 -15.00 -8.38 14.18
C ASP A 90 -14.13 -9.44 13.53
N ILE A 91 -13.03 -9.84 14.20
CA ILE A 91 -12.15 -10.93 13.73
C ILE A 91 -12.89 -12.27 13.74
N ARG A 92 -13.68 -12.57 14.76
CA ARG A 92 -14.54 -13.78 14.82
C ARG A 92 -15.55 -13.84 13.67
N ASN A 93 -15.96 -12.67 13.16
CA ASN A 93 -16.89 -12.55 12.04
C ASN A 93 -16.16 -12.47 10.68
N PHE A 94 -14.92 -12.96 10.56
CA PHE A 94 -14.18 -13.00 9.32
C PHE A 94 -14.98 -13.65 8.19
N ARG A 95 -15.04 -12.99 7.03
CA ARG A 95 -15.81 -13.41 5.83
C ARG A 95 -17.32 -13.52 6.01
N GLN A 96 -17.89 -13.01 7.09
CA GLN A 96 -19.34 -12.98 7.23
C GLN A 96 -19.91 -11.74 6.53
N TRP A 97 -21.14 -11.85 6.03
CA TRP A 97 -21.80 -10.76 5.33
C TRP A 97 -21.92 -9.52 6.22
N GLY A 98 -21.44 -8.38 5.72
CA GLY A 98 -21.47 -7.10 6.43
C GLY A 98 -20.46 -6.96 7.58
N SER A 99 -19.53 -7.91 7.74
CA SER A 99 -18.46 -7.78 8.74
C SER A 99 -17.42 -6.75 8.34
N LEU A 100 -16.69 -6.22 9.33
CA LEU A 100 -15.53 -5.34 9.13
C LEU A 100 -14.27 -6.10 8.65
N THR A 101 -14.35 -7.43 8.53
CA THR A 101 -13.24 -8.30 8.12
C THR A 101 -13.63 -9.13 6.89
N PRO A 102 -13.83 -8.50 5.73
CA PRO A 102 -14.12 -9.22 4.49
C PRO A 102 -12.96 -10.14 4.10
N GLY A 103 -13.19 -11.06 3.17
CA GLY A 103 -12.20 -12.08 2.77
C GLY A 103 -10.90 -11.53 2.22
N HIS A 104 -10.92 -10.33 1.66
CA HIS A 104 -9.78 -9.53 1.22
C HIS A 104 -9.96 -8.12 1.76
N PRO A 105 -8.87 -7.34 1.99
CA PRO A 105 -8.99 -5.98 2.51
C PRO A 105 -9.83 -5.10 1.58
N GLU A 106 -10.77 -4.36 2.15
CA GLU A 106 -11.62 -3.42 1.41
C GLU A 106 -11.48 -2.01 2.02
N HIS A 107 -11.11 -1.06 1.19
CA HIS A 107 -11.03 0.35 1.56
C HIS A 107 -12.43 0.86 1.93
N HIS A 108 -12.54 1.74 2.92
CA HIS A 108 -13.77 2.24 3.54
C HIS A 108 -14.59 1.22 4.36
N VAL A 109 -14.24 -0.08 4.35
CA VAL A 109 -14.89 -1.09 5.20
C VAL A 109 -14.16 -1.25 6.51
N THR A 110 -12.85 -1.53 6.47
CA THR A 110 -12.04 -1.77 7.66
C THR A 110 -11.21 -0.52 7.98
N PRO A 111 -11.31 0.06 9.21
CA PRO A 111 -10.46 1.17 9.61
C PRO A 111 -8.96 0.86 9.47
N GLY A 112 -8.21 1.74 8.81
CA GLY A 112 -6.77 1.58 8.60
C GLY A 112 -6.37 0.77 7.36
N VAL A 113 -7.32 0.32 6.54
CA VAL A 113 -7.07 -0.27 5.22
C VAL A 113 -6.96 0.84 4.17
N GLU A 114 -5.80 0.93 3.52
CA GLU A 114 -5.46 2.01 2.58
C GLU A 114 -6.00 1.77 1.16
N THR A 115 -6.17 0.53 0.76
CA THR A 115 -6.66 0.15 -0.57
C THR A 115 -7.30 -1.24 -0.56
N THR A 116 -8.27 -1.42 -1.45
CA THR A 116 -8.86 -2.73 -1.73
C THR A 116 -7.89 -3.58 -2.54
N THR A 117 -7.52 -4.76 -2.02
CA THR A 117 -6.63 -5.71 -2.69
C THR A 117 -7.27 -7.09 -2.79
N GLY A 118 -6.61 -8.00 -3.49
CA GLY A 118 -7.12 -9.33 -3.84
C GLY A 118 -6.75 -9.69 -5.26
N PRO A 119 -7.00 -8.83 -6.26
CA PRO A 119 -6.36 -8.96 -7.58
C PRO A 119 -4.86 -8.68 -7.45
N LEU A 120 -4.04 -9.73 -7.64
CA LEU A 120 -2.60 -9.69 -7.44
C LEU A 120 -1.90 -8.66 -8.33
N GLY A 121 -0.82 -8.08 -7.84
CA GLY A 121 -0.03 -7.05 -8.52
C GLY A 121 -0.62 -5.63 -8.46
N GLN A 122 -1.92 -5.47 -8.25
CA GLN A 122 -2.58 -4.15 -8.20
C GLN A 122 -2.11 -3.32 -7.00
N GLY A 123 -1.91 -3.96 -5.84
CA GLY A 123 -1.42 -3.29 -4.64
C GLY A 123 -0.03 -2.66 -4.83
N ILE A 124 0.88 -3.30 -5.57
CA ILE A 124 2.18 -2.72 -5.94
C ILE A 124 1.97 -1.45 -6.77
N GLY A 125 1.09 -1.49 -7.78
CA GLY A 125 0.74 -0.32 -8.59
C GLY A 125 0.13 0.81 -7.75
N ASN A 126 -0.76 0.49 -6.80
CA ASN A 126 -1.31 1.48 -5.87
C ASN A 126 -0.18 2.08 -5.00
N GLY A 127 0.77 1.26 -4.53
CA GLY A 127 1.92 1.73 -3.76
C GLY A 127 2.78 2.73 -4.53
N VAL A 128 3.00 2.49 -5.83
CA VAL A 128 3.68 3.46 -6.72
C VAL A 128 2.91 4.78 -6.75
N GLY A 129 1.59 4.74 -6.92
CA GLY A 129 0.75 5.94 -6.92
C GLY A 129 0.80 6.71 -5.59
N MET A 130 0.75 6.01 -4.45
CA MET A 130 0.84 6.64 -3.14
C MET A 130 2.20 7.30 -2.89
N ALA A 131 3.30 6.67 -3.31
CA ALA A 131 4.64 7.27 -3.23
C ALA A 131 4.80 8.49 -4.17
N MET A 132 4.12 8.48 -5.33
CA MET A 132 4.05 9.64 -6.20
C MET A 132 3.25 10.79 -5.57
N ALA A 133 2.13 10.50 -4.91
CA ALA A 133 1.33 11.50 -4.21
C ALA A 133 2.13 12.19 -3.10
N GLU A 134 2.84 11.42 -2.28
CA GLU A 134 3.73 11.95 -1.26
C GLU A 134 4.76 12.92 -1.87
N ARG A 135 5.47 12.51 -2.93
CA ARG A 135 6.45 13.37 -3.60
C ARG A 135 5.85 14.68 -4.12
N HIS A 136 4.67 14.61 -4.74
CA HIS A 136 3.96 15.80 -5.23
C HIS A 136 3.60 16.75 -4.08
N LEU A 137 3.00 16.20 -3.00
CA LEU A 137 2.57 17.00 -1.85
C LEU A 137 3.77 17.59 -1.09
N ALA A 138 4.85 16.83 -0.92
CA ALA A 138 6.09 17.32 -0.34
C ALA A 138 6.69 18.46 -1.17
N ALA A 139 6.78 18.31 -2.49
CA ALA A 139 7.27 19.36 -3.38
C ALA A 139 6.39 20.62 -3.39
N ARG A 140 5.10 20.48 -3.12
CA ARG A 140 4.15 21.58 -3.14
C ARG A 140 4.05 22.32 -1.81
N PHE A 141 4.09 21.60 -0.68
CA PHE A 141 3.71 22.14 0.62
C PHE A 141 4.83 22.12 1.66
N ASN A 142 5.88 21.32 1.51
CA ASN A 142 6.99 21.38 2.45
C ASN A 142 7.76 22.71 2.28
N ALA A 143 8.12 23.31 3.40
CA ALA A 143 8.94 24.50 3.47
C ALA A 143 10.06 24.30 4.51
N PRO A 144 11.17 25.06 4.46
CA PRO A 144 12.23 24.93 5.44
C PRO A 144 11.71 25.06 6.88
N GLY A 145 11.89 24.01 7.68
CA GLY A 145 11.38 23.90 9.05
C GLY A 145 9.93 23.42 9.17
N HIS A 146 9.25 23.15 8.06
CA HIS A 146 7.87 22.69 8.00
C HIS A 146 7.74 21.51 7.03
N GLU A 147 8.35 20.37 7.37
CA GLU A 147 8.19 19.12 6.63
C GLU A 147 6.84 18.49 6.99
N LEU A 148 5.79 18.81 6.20
CA LEU A 148 4.42 18.33 6.41
C LEU A 148 4.19 16.96 5.80
N PHE A 149 4.95 16.57 4.76
CA PHE A 149 4.88 15.29 4.09
C PHE A 149 6.28 14.66 4.01
N ASP A 150 6.44 13.52 4.71
CA ASP A 150 7.68 12.75 4.73
C ASP A 150 7.39 11.27 5.04
N HIS A 151 6.22 10.78 4.67
CA HIS A 151 5.82 9.40 4.95
C HIS A 151 6.29 8.43 3.88
N ARG A 152 6.32 7.16 4.26
CA ARG A 152 6.69 6.03 3.39
C ARG A 152 5.46 5.23 2.99
N THR A 153 5.61 4.51 1.89
CA THR A 153 4.65 3.50 1.45
C THR A 153 5.28 2.13 1.60
N TRP A 154 4.69 1.31 2.47
CA TRP A 154 5.10 -0.06 2.76
C TRP A 154 4.16 -1.02 2.05
N VAL A 155 4.71 -1.94 1.28
CA VAL A 155 3.94 -2.95 0.53
C VAL A 155 4.43 -4.34 0.92
N ILE A 156 3.50 -5.26 1.21
CA ILE A 156 3.81 -6.70 1.27
C ILE A 156 3.20 -7.34 0.04
N ALA A 157 4.01 -8.05 -0.73
CA ALA A 157 3.66 -8.74 -1.97
C ALA A 157 4.03 -10.22 -1.88
N SER A 158 3.36 -11.07 -2.65
CA SER A 158 3.63 -12.51 -2.75
C SER A 158 4.23 -12.88 -4.11
N ASP A 159 4.61 -14.15 -4.28
CA ASP A 159 5.08 -14.68 -5.57
C ASP A 159 4.12 -14.37 -6.72
N GLY A 160 2.81 -14.54 -6.48
CA GLY A 160 1.78 -14.23 -7.47
C GLY A 160 1.71 -12.75 -7.85
N ASP A 161 1.90 -11.83 -6.90
CA ASP A 161 2.00 -10.39 -7.21
C ASP A 161 3.17 -10.11 -8.17
N ILE A 162 4.30 -10.78 -7.94
CA ILE A 162 5.53 -10.56 -8.72
C ILE A 162 5.44 -11.20 -10.12
N MET A 163 4.62 -12.22 -10.30
CA MET A 163 4.32 -12.82 -11.60
C MET A 163 3.41 -11.93 -12.48
N GLU A 164 2.57 -11.09 -11.87
CA GLU A 164 1.63 -10.24 -12.61
C GLU A 164 2.36 -9.17 -13.46
N GLY A 165 1.94 -9.02 -14.71
CA GLY A 165 2.52 -8.05 -15.63
C GLY A 165 2.43 -6.61 -15.13
N VAL A 166 1.33 -6.24 -14.46
CA VAL A 166 1.12 -4.90 -13.89
C VAL A 166 2.17 -4.56 -12.83
N ALA A 167 2.64 -5.53 -12.06
CA ALA A 167 3.70 -5.33 -11.08
C ALA A 167 5.03 -4.97 -11.75
N SER A 168 5.38 -5.64 -12.85
CA SER A 168 6.58 -5.33 -13.64
C SER A 168 6.52 -3.94 -14.27
N GLU A 169 5.39 -3.55 -14.85
CA GLU A 169 5.19 -2.19 -15.38
C GLU A 169 5.34 -1.14 -14.26
N ALA A 170 4.67 -1.35 -13.12
CA ALA A 170 4.71 -0.44 -11.96
C ALA A 170 6.12 -0.33 -11.37
N ALA A 171 6.82 -1.46 -11.21
CA ALA A 171 8.20 -1.49 -10.72
C ALA A 171 9.16 -0.73 -11.64
N SER A 172 9.01 -0.86 -12.96
CA SER A 172 9.79 -0.11 -13.94
C SER A 172 9.56 1.40 -13.82
N ILE A 173 8.31 1.84 -13.62
CA ILE A 173 7.98 3.26 -13.38
C ILE A 173 8.62 3.75 -12.07
N ALA A 174 8.47 3.01 -10.97
CA ALA A 174 8.99 3.41 -9.67
C ALA A 174 10.53 3.55 -9.67
N GLY A 175 11.23 2.62 -10.32
CA GLY A 175 12.70 2.69 -10.47
C GLY A 175 13.13 3.88 -11.31
N HIS A 176 12.44 4.14 -12.46
CA HIS A 176 12.71 5.31 -13.31
C HIS A 176 12.51 6.62 -12.56
N LEU A 177 11.44 6.71 -11.77
CA LEU A 177 11.11 7.89 -10.97
C LEU A 177 11.92 7.98 -9.67
N LYS A 178 12.74 6.98 -9.31
CA LYS A 178 13.51 6.90 -8.05
C LYS A 178 12.61 7.18 -6.83
N LEU A 179 11.50 6.42 -6.68
CA LEU A 179 10.58 6.62 -5.57
C LEU A 179 11.13 6.02 -4.26
N GLY A 180 12.13 6.66 -3.65
CA GLY A 180 12.87 6.12 -2.51
C GLY A 180 12.05 5.89 -1.23
N LYS A 181 10.84 6.44 -1.14
CA LYS A 181 9.93 6.20 -0.01
C LYS A 181 8.98 5.01 -0.24
N LEU A 182 9.12 4.29 -1.36
CA LEU A 182 8.42 3.04 -1.65
C LEU A 182 9.28 1.84 -1.25
N ILE A 183 8.80 1.04 -0.31
CA ILE A 183 9.48 -0.16 0.20
C ILE A 183 8.54 -1.35 0.01
N VAL A 184 8.98 -2.35 -0.74
CA VAL A 184 8.23 -3.56 -1.03
C VAL A 184 8.93 -4.76 -0.41
N PHE A 185 8.24 -5.48 0.47
CA PHE A 185 8.65 -6.80 0.95
C PHE A 185 7.99 -7.87 0.08
N TRP A 186 8.78 -8.79 -0.40
CA TRP A 186 8.32 -9.95 -1.16
C TRP A 186 8.38 -11.20 -0.29
N ASP A 187 7.21 -11.77 -0.02
CA ASP A 187 7.05 -13.09 0.60
C ASP A 187 7.47 -14.17 -0.41
N ASP A 188 8.74 -14.55 -0.36
CA ASP A 188 9.34 -15.61 -1.18
C ASP A 188 9.12 -16.94 -0.48
N ASN A 189 7.91 -17.49 -0.59
CA ASN A 189 7.55 -18.76 0.04
C ASN A 189 7.51 -19.95 -0.92
N GLU A 190 7.70 -19.71 -2.22
CA GLU A 190 7.78 -20.71 -3.31
C GLU A 190 6.50 -21.57 -3.50
N ILE A 191 5.35 -21.13 -2.99
CA ILE A 191 4.10 -21.91 -3.06
C ILE A 191 2.96 -21.05 -3.62
N THR A 192 2.26 -21.63 -4.59
CA THR A 192 0.98 -21.13 -5.12
C THR A 192 -0.14 -22.14 -4.83
N ILE A 193 -1.36 -21.82 -5.27
CA ILE A 193 -2.53 -22.74 -5.15
C ILE A 193 -2.26 -24.07 -5.87
N ASP A 194 -1.59 -24.04 -7.01
CA ASP A 194 -1.31 -25.23 -7.82
C ASP A 194 -0.09 -26.03 -7.33
N GLY A 195 0.73 -25.45 -6.44
CA GLY A 195 1.92 -26.10 -5.90
C GLY A 195 3.16 -25.21 -5.89
N SER A 196 4.34 -25.80 -6.08
CA SER A 196 5.61 -25.08 -6.11
C SER A 196 5.67 -24.07 -7.27
N THR A 197 6.26 -22.91 -7.00
CA THR A 197 6.53 -21.90 -8.04
C THR A 197 7.44 -22.42 -9.15
N ASP A 198 8.28 -23.43 -8.90
CA ASP A 198 9.13 -24.08 -9.91
C ASP A 198 8.38 -24.59 -11.14
N LEU A 199 7.06 -24.80 -11.02
CA LEU A 199 6.22 -25.20 -12.15
C LEU A 199 6.11 -24.10 -13.22
N THR A 200 6.22 -22.83 -12.84
CA THR A 200 5.89 -21.69 -13.73
C THR A 200 6.83 -20.50 -13.59
N PHE A 201 7.72 -20.48 -12.61
CA PHE A 201 8.48 -19.29 -12.22
C PHE A 201 9.90 -19.64 -11.83
N SER A 202 10.87 -19.25 -12.66
CA SER A 202 12.29 -19.61 -12.50
C SER A 202 13.25 -18.44 -12.75
N GLU A 203 12.72 -17.21 -12.77
CA GLU A 203 13.53 -16.02 -13.01
C GLU A 203 14.27 -15.55 -11.75
N ASP A 204 15.38 -14.83 -11.94
CA ASP A 204 16.03 -14.08 -10.86
C ASP A 204 15.29 -12.76 -10.63
N VAL A 205 14.35 -12.78 -9.67
CA VAL A 205 13.51 -11.62 -9.32
C VAL A 205 14.34 -10.44 -8.82
N LEU A 206 15.35 -10.70 -7.97
CA LEU A 206 16.22 -9.63 -7.45
C LEU A 206 17.00 -8.95 -8.57
N ALA A 207 17.54 -9.72 -9.52
CA ALA A 207 18.22 -9.17 -10.68
C ALA A 207 17.26 -8.35 -11.55
N ARG A 208 15.99 -8.78 -11.74
CA ARG A 208 14.97 -8.04 -12.48
C ARG A 208 14.69 -6.68 -11.81
N PHE A 209 14.44 -6.64 -10.50
CA PHE A 209 14.21 -5.38 -9.78
C PHE A 209 15.45 -4.48 -9.75
N SER A 210 16.63 -5.05 -9.59
CA SER A 210 17.91 -4.32 -9.73
C SER A 210 18.05 -3.67 -11.12
N ALA A 211 17.66 -4.37 -12.19
CA ALA A 211 17.66 -3.84 -13.55
C ALA A 211 16.64 -2.70 -13.75
N PHE A 212 15.56 -2.68 -12.99
CA PHE A 212 14.63 -1.54 -12.94
C PHE A 212 15.18 -0.32 -12.16
N GLY A 213 16.34 -0.45 -11.50
CA GLY A 213 16.96 0.63 -10.72
C GLY A 213 16.53 0.65 -9.24
N TRP A 214 16.02 -0.44 -8.71
CA TRP A 214 15.70 -0.58 -7.29
C TRP A 214 16.93 -0.99 -6.47
N GLN A 215 16.95 -0.61 -5.20
CA GLN A 215 17.75 -1.30 -4.19
C GLN A 215 17.14 -2.68 -3.97
N THR A 216 17.96 -3.73 -3.96
CA THR A 216 17.52 -5.10 -3.67
C THR A 216 18.21 -5.64 -2.43
N LEU A 217 17.44 -6.18 -1.49
CA LEU A 217 17.90 -6.76 -0.23
C LEU A 217 17.31 -8.16 -0.05
N SER A 218 17.91 -8.96 0.84
CA SER A 218 17.41 -10.29 1.19
C SER A 218 17.46 -10.51 2.69
N VAL A 219 16.38 -11.12 3.20
CA VAL A 219 16.29 -11.72 4.52
C VAL A 219 16.02 -13.21 4.31
N ASP A 220 17.00 -14.05 4.67
CA ASP A 220 16.94 -15.49 4.38
C ASP A 220 16.15 -16.27 5.44
N ASP A 221 15.80 -15.65 6.56
CA ASP A 221 14.93 -16.21 7.60
C ASP A 221 13.88 -15.16 8.02
N GLY A 222 12.64 -15.36 7.57
CA GLY A 222 11.51 -14.50 7.91
C GLY A 222 11.10 -14.51 9.40
N GLU A 223 11.68 -15.40 10.23
CA GLU A 223 11.51 -15.40 11.69
C GLU A 223 12.50 -14.47 12.40
N ASP A 224 13.57 -14.02 11.74
CA ASP A 224 14.59 -13.15 12.33
C ASP A 224 14.14 -11.67 12.33
N LEU A 225 13.55 -11.23 13.45
CA LEU A 225 13.09 -9.84 13.64
C LEU A 225 14.22 -8.81 13.55
N VAL A 226 15.46 -9.19 13.86
CA VAL A 226 16.60 -8.28 13.77
C VAL A 226 16.95 -8.07 12.31
N ALA A 227 17.11 -9.14 11.53
CA ALA A 227 17.39 -9.07 10.09
C ALA A 227 16.27 -8.33 9.32
N LEU A 228 14.99 -8.56 9.67
CA LEU A 228 13.85 -7.84 9.09
C LEU A 228 13.93 -6.33 9.38
N SER A 229 14.27 -5.95 10.60
CA SER A 229 14.39 -4.53 10.99
C SER A 229 15.59 -3.87 10.31
N GLU A 230 16.75 -4.52 10.28
CA GLU A 230 17.96 -4.01 9.61
C GLU A 230 17.74 -3.81 8.10
N ALA A 231 17.05 -4.75 7.43
CA ALA A 231 16.70 -4.61 6.01
C ALA A 231 15.75 -3.43 5.77
N ALA A 232 14.76 -3.25 6.64
CA ALA A 232 13.85 -2.11 6.57
C ALA A 232 14.57 -0.78 6.80
N GLU A 233 15.48 -0.70 7.78
CA GLU A 233 16.28 0.49 8.05
C GLU A 233 17.22 0.83 6.90
N ALA A 234 17.85 -0.18 6.28
CA ALA A 234 18.67 -0.01 5.08
C ALA A 234 17.84 0.50 3.89
N ALA A 235 16.60 0.02 3.75
CA ALA A 235 15.66 0.50 2.74
C ALA A 235 15.23 1.96 2.99
N MET A 236 14.99 2.33 4.24
CA MET A 236 14.63 3.71 4.60
C MET A 236 15.75 4.73 4.34
N ALA A 237 16.98 4.28 4.24
CA ALA A 237 18.17 5.13 4.03
C ALA A 237 18.54 5.27 2.54
N ASP A 238 17.95 4.52 1.62
CA ASP A 238 18.26 4.56 0.18
C ASP A 238 17.32 5.54 -0.55
N GLU A 239 17.86 6.26 -1.52
CA GLU A 239 17.09 7.19 -2.36
C GLU A 239 16.32 6.48 -3.50
N ARG A 240 16.59 5.20 -3.72
CA ARG A 240 15.90 4.36 -4.68
C ARG A 240 14.74 3.63 -4.01
N PRO A 241 13.70 3.23 -4.76
CA PRO A 241 12.72 2.29 -4.21
C PRO A 241 13.41 0.99 -3.80
N SER A 242 12.95 0.36 -2.73
CA SER A 242 13.60 -0.82 -2.16
C SER A 242 12.71 -2.05 -2.28
N PHE A 243 13.31 -3.15 -2.72
CA PHE A 243 12.69 -4.45 -2.86
C PHE A 243 13.42 -5.46 -1.98
N ILE A 244 12.72 -5.99 -0.97
CA ILE A 244 13.29 -6.85 0.06
C ILE A 244 12.69 -8.24 -0.08
N ARG A 245 13.48 -9.22 -0.51
CA ARG A 245 13.09 -10.62 -0.47
C ARG A 245 13.08 -11.10 0.98
N VAL A 246 11.99 -11.70 1.41
CA VAL A 246 11.87 -12.35 2.73
C VAL A 246 11.54 -13.82 2.50
N ARG A 247 12.47 -14.70 2.84
CA ARG A 247 12.26 -16.12 2.73
C ARG A 247 11.40 -16.62 3.87
N THR A 248 10.26 -17.21 3.55
CA THR A 248 9.33 -17.73 4.56
C THR A 248 8.85 -19.15 4.22
N PRO A 249 8.62 -20.00 5.22
CA PRO A 249 7.91 -21.27 5.00
C PRO A 249 6.40 -21.04 5.19
N ILE A 250 5.63 -21.01 4.10
CA ILE A 250 4.17 -20.84 4.18
C ILE A 250 3.55 -21.83 5.18
N GLY A 251 2.65 -21.37 6.02
CA GLY A 251 1.96 -22.20 7.03
C GLY A 251 2.80 -22.56 8.25
N TYR A 252 4.04 -22.04 8.38
CA TYR A 252 4.84 -22.24 9.58
C TYR A 252 4.15 -21.63 10.83
N PRO A 253 4.12 -22.32 11.99
CA PRO A 253 4.80 -23.56 12.33
C PRO A 253 3.88 -24.81 12.35
N ALA A 254 2.93 -24.92 11.42
CA ALA A 254 2.07 -26.10 11.33
C ALA A 254 2.93 -27.37 11.15
N PRO A 255 2.69 -28.46 11.89
CA PRO A 255 3.57 -29.63 11.85
C PRO A 255 3.45 -30.49 10.59
N ASN A 256 2.29 -30.50 9.92
CA ASN A 256 2.02 -31.42 8.82
C ASN A 256 1.79 -30.73 7.46
N LYS A 257 1.58 -29.41 7.43
CA LYS A 257 1.22 -28.65 6.21
C LYS A 257 2.19 -27.56 5.77
N PRO A 258 3.34 -27.29 6.45
CA PRO A 258 4.20 -26.19 6.04
C PRO A 258 4.76 -26.46 4.64
N THR A 259 5.03 -25.38 3.89
CA THR A 259 5.59 -25.44 2.52
C THR A 259 4.76 -26.27 1.52
N THR A 260 3.44 -26.31 1.72
CA THR A 260 2.51 -27.00 0.81
C THR A 260 1.37 -26.11 0.36
N SER A 261 0.82 -26.38 -0.82
CA SER A 261 -0.40 -25.72 -1.31
C SER A 261 -1.60 -25.93 -0.36
N GLY A 262 -1.58 -26.98 0.44
CA GLY A 262 -2.61 -27.25 1.46
C GLY A 262 -2.66 -26.24 2.61
N ALA A 263 -1.61 -25.43 2.81
CA ALA A 263 -1.61 -24.31 3.74
C ALA A 263 -2.00 -22.97 3.06
N HIS A 264 -2.01 -22.91 1.72
CA HIS A 264 -2.18 -21.66 0.99
C HIS A 264 -3.62 -21.15 1.08
N GLY A 265 -4.58 -21.84 0.50
CA GLY A 265 -5.92 -21.30 0.21
C GLY A 265 -7.10 -22.08 0.81
N ALA A 266 -6.86 -22.88 1.86
CA ALA A 266 -7.87 -23.67 2.54
C ALA A 266 -7.66 -23.66 4.06
N PRO A 267 -8.74 -23.88 4.87
CA PRO A 267 -8.60 -24.10 6.30
C PRO A 267 -7.61 -25.24 6.58
N LEU A 268 -6.83 -25.10 7.64
CA LEU A 268 -5.86 -26.15 8.04
C LEU A 268 -6.56 -27.46 8.49
N GLY A 269 -7.79 -27.34 8.97
CA GLY A 269 -8.50 -28.41 9.68
C GLY A 269 -8.25 -28.34 11.19
N GLU A 270 -9.26 -28.71 11.97
CA GLU A 270 -9.25 -28.55 13.43
C GLU A 270 -8.06 -29.27 14.09
N ASP A 271 -7.79 -30.50 13.66
CA ASP A 271 -6.67 -31.29 14.20
C ASP A 271 -5.31 -30.59 13.95
N GLU A 272 -5.12 -29.99 12.77
CA GLU A 272 -3.89 -29.27 12.43
C GLU A 272 -3.77 -27.96 13.20
N VAL A 273 -4.89 -27.24 13.40
CA VAL A 273 -4.93 -26.01 14.23
C VAL A 273 -4.51 -26.33 15.67
N ILE A 274 -5.06 -27.40 16.26
CA ILE A 274 -4.70 -27.85 17.61
C ILE A 274 -3.23 -28.25 17.67
N ALA A 275 -2.75 -29.05 16.70
CA ALA A 275 -1.36 -29.49 16.64
C ALA A 275 -0.40 -28.30 16.48
N THR A 276 -0.75 -27.31 15.67
CA THR A 276 0.04 -26.09 15.49
C THR A 276 0.14 -25.28 16.78
N LYS A 277 -1.00 -25.11 17.48
CA LYS A 277 -1.01 -24.44 18.80
C LYS A 277 -0.15 -25.16 19.82
N GLN A 278 -0.15 -26.50 19.82
CA GLN A 278 0.73 -27.29 20.68
C GLN A 278 2.22 -27.08 20.34
N VAL A 279 2.60 -27.06 19.06
CA VAL A 279 3.97 -26.74 18.63
C VAL A 279 4.41 -25.36 19.07
N MET A 280 3.50 -24.38 19.03
CA MET A 280 3.75 -23.01 19.48
C MET A 280 3.77 -22.87 21.02
N GLU A 281 3.46 -23.95 21.77
CA GLU A 281 3.20 -23.85 23.23
C GLU A 281 2.14 -22.75 23.51
N TRP A 282 1.01 -22.83 22.79
CA TRP A 282 -0.07 -21.88 22.83
C TRP A 282 -1.38 -22.52 23.29
N PRO A 283 -2.27 -21.77 24.00
CA PRO A 283 -3.57 -22.30 24.38
C PRO A 283 -4.35 -22.80 23.16
N THR A 284 -5.02 -23.95 23.32
CA THR A 284 -5.87 -24.52 22.26
C THR A 284 -7.21 -23.83 22.11
N GLU A 285 -7.57 -22.95 23.03
CA GLU A 285 -8.74 -22.07 22.93
C GLU A 285 -8.69 -21.24 21.64
N HIS A 286 -9.85 -21.13 20.96
CA HIS A 286 -9.95 -20.29 19.78
C HIS A 286 -9.98 -18.82 20.14
N PHE A 287 -9.37 -17.99 19.29
CA PHE A 287 -9.30 -16.53 19.43
C PHE A 287 -8.70 -16.08 20.79
N PHE A 288 -7.74 -16.84 21.29
CA PHE A 288 -7.02 -16.46 22.50
C PHE A 288 -6.08 -15.29 22.20
N VAL A 289 -6.19 -14.23 23.03
CA VAL A 289 -5.32 -13.05 23.02
C VAL A 289 -4.85 -12.83 24.46
N PRO A 290 -3.53 -12.87 24.75
CA PRO A 290 -3.00 -12.60 26.09
C PRO A 290 -3.27 -11.16 26.54
N ASP A 291 -3.61 -10.97 27.81
CA ASP A 291 -3.82 -9.64 28.39
C ASP A 291 -2.56 -8.76 28.32
N GLU A 292 -1.37 -9.36 28.32
CA GLU A 292 -0.08 -8.68 28.22
C GLU A 292 0.06 -7.86 26.93
N LEU A 293 -0.64 -8.23 25.86
CA LEU A 293 -0.61 -7.49 24.59
C LEU A 293 -1.35 -6.16 24.65
N ALA A 294 -2.16 -5.90 25.67
CA ALA A 294 -2.73 -4.57 25.91
C ALA A 294 -1.61 -3.51 26.06
N THR A 295 -0.50 -3.85 26.73
CA THR A 295 0.67 -2.98 26.88
C THR A 295 1.35 -2.69 25.53
N ALA A 296 1.40 -3.69 24.64
CA ALA A 296 1.95 -3.48 23.30
C ALA A 296 1.08 -2.52 22.48
N ALA A 297 -0.24 -2.70 22.54
CA ALA A 297 -1.20 -1.79 21.89
C ALA A 297 -1.10 -0.35 22.45
N GLU A 298 -0.98 -0.20 23.77
CA GLU A 298 -0.76 1.11 24.40
C GLU A 298 0.52 1.76 23.87
N SER A 299 1.63 1.03 23.83
CA SER A 299 2.91 1.55 23.31
C SER A 299 2.82 2.00 21.84
N VAL A 300 2.07 1.31 21.00
CA VAL A 300 1.83 1.73 19.61
C VAL A 300 1.01 3.02 19.57
N ARG A 301 -0.09 3.08 20.33
CA ARG A 301 -0.95 4.27 20.42
C ARG A 301 -0.20 5.49 20.94
N ASP A 302 0.58 5.35 22.01
CA ASP A 302 1.32 6.46 22.63
C ASP A 302 2.32 7.06 21.63
N ARG A 303 3.12 6.22 20.95
CA ARG A 303 4.05 6.69 19.91
C ARG A 303 3.33 7.32 18.72
N GLY A 304 2.18 6.77 18.32
CA GLY A 304 1.35 7.32 17.27
C GLY A 304 0.83 8.71 17.63
N ALA A 305 0.23 8.84 18.81
CA ALA A 305 -0.29 10.10 19.33
C ALA A 305 0.80 11.19 19.46
N GLU A 306 2.01 10.82 19.90
CA GLU A 306 3.15 11.72 20.00
C GLU A 306 3.56 12.26 18.62
N ARG A 307 3.70 11.39 17.64
CA ARG A 307 4.04 11.75 16.24
C ARG A 307 2.96 12.61 15.60
N TYR A 308 1.69 12.26 15.80
CA TYR A 308 0.57 13.05 15.31
C TYR A 308 0.55 14.46 15.94
N ALA A 309 0.73 14.54 17.27
CA ALA A 309 0.77 15.84 17.96
C ALA A 309 1.95 16.73 17.48
N ASP A 310 3.10 16.13 17.18
CA ASP A 310 4.23 16.87 16.64
C ASP A 310 3.98 17.33 15.18
N TRP A 311 3.31 16.52 14.38
CA TRP A 311 2.88 16.93 13.05
C TRP A 311 1.85 18.09 13.11
N GLN A 312 0.88 18.03 14.03
CA GLN A 312 -0.09 19.10 14.25
C GLN A 312 0.59 20.43 14.61
N LYS A 313 1.60 20.40 15.49
CA LYS A 313 2.38 21.60 15.84
C LYS A 313 3.06 22.21 14.61
N ARG A 314 3.65 21.37 13.73
CA ARG A 314 4.26 21.84 12.48
C ARG A 314 3.21 22.43 11.53
N LEU A 315 2.05 21.79 11.40
CA LEU A 315 0.94 22.30 10.59
C LEU A 315 0.41 23.64 11.10
N ASP A 316 0.26 23.81 12.42
CA ASP A 316 -0.21 25.07 13.00
C ASP A 316 0.81 26.21 12.81
N ALA A 317 2.11 25.91 12.93
CA ALA A 317 3.17 26.86 12.61
C ALA A 317 3.17 27.21 11.11
N TYR A 318 3.03 26.23 10.24
CA TYR A 318 2.92 26.44 8.80
C TYR A 318 1.73 27.32 8.43
N ARG A 319 0.55 27.09 9.03
CA ARG A 319 -0.64 27.93 8.83
C ARG A 319 -0.41 29.39 9.24
N ALA A 320 0.37 29.62 10.28
CA ALA A 320 0.70 30.97 10.74
C ALA A 320 1.68 31.69 9.80
N GLU A 321 2.66 30.98 9.25
CA GLU A 321 3.72 31.54 8.42
C GLU A 321 3.37 31.57 6.92
N HIS A 322 2.55 30.63 6.45
CA HIS A 322 2.17 30.44 5.03
C HIS A 322 0.64 30.31 4.86
N PRO A 323 -0.16 31.34 5.23
CA PRO A 323 -1.62 31.20 5.30
C PRO A 323 -2.30 30.89 3.96
N GLU A 324 -1.78 31.39 2.84
CA GLU A 324 -2.32 31.09 1.51
C GLU A 324 -2.06 29.63 1.10
N ALA A 325 -0.83 29.16 1.25
CA ALA A 325 -0.47 27.79 0.95
C ALA A 325 -1.16 26.78 1.89
N ALA A 326 -1.38 27.18 3.15
CA ALA A 326 -2.12 26.37 4.11
C ALA A 326 -3.61 26.24 3.73
N ALA A 327 -4.24 27.30 3.24
CA ALA A 327 -5.61 27.24 2.74
C ALA A 327 -5.72 26.30 1.51
N GLU A 328 -4.72 26.34 0.61
CA GLU A 328 -4.65 25.39 -0.50
C GLU A 328 -4.45 23.94 -0.04
N LEU A 329 -3.64 23.73 1.00
CA LEU A 329 -3.43 22.41 1.60
C LEU A 329 -4.72 21.89 2.23
N ASP A 330 -5.40 22.71 3.03
CA ASP A 330 -6.66 22.31 3.68
C ASP A 330 -7.73 21.95 2.63
N ALA A 331 -7.86 22.72 1.55
CA ALA A 331 -8.75 22.41 0.43
C ALA A 331 -8.35 21.12 -0.30
N ALA A 332 -7.05 20.92 -0.54
CA ALA A 332 -6.56 19.70 -1.19
C ALA A 332 -6.85 18.44 -0.35
N LEU A 333 -6.64 18.51 0.97
CA LEU A 333 -6.88 17.39 1.88
C LEU A 333 -8.38 17.11 2.10
N SER A 334 -9.24 18.13 2.08
CA SER A 334 -10.70 17.95 2.15
C SER A 334 -11.32 17.50 0.82
N GLY A 335 -10.56 17.52 -0.29
CA GLY A 335 -11.07 17.23 -1.63
C GLY A 335 -11.92 18.35 -2.24
N GLU A 336 -11.91 19.54 -1.62
CA GLU A 336 -12.60 20.70 -2.15
C GLU A 336 -11.84 21.32 -3.33
N LEU A 337 -12.58 21.80 -4.32
CA LEU A 337 -12.00 22.53 -5.44
C LEU A 337 -11.83 24.01 -5.07
N PRO A 338 -10.76 24.68 -5.57
CA PRO A 338 -10.55 26.10 -5.29
C PRO A 338 -11.72 26.94 -5.79
N GLU A 339 -12.02 28.05 -5.10
CA GLU A 339 -13.03 29.01 -5.57
C GLU A 339 -12.68 29.50 -6.99
N GLY A 340 -13.66 29.54 -7.87
CA GLY A 340 -13.48 29.99 -9.26
C GLY A 340 -12.72 28.97 -10.16
N TRP A 341 -12.65 27.72 -9.77
CA TRP A 341 -11.95 26.67 -10.56
C TRP A 341 -12.49 26.52 -12.00
N ASP A 342 -13.74 26.87 -12.25
CA ASP A 342 -14.47 26.73 -13.51
C ASP A 342 -14.63 28.06 -14.29
N GLU A 343 -14.18 29.20 -13.77
CA GLU A 343 -14.37 30.51 -14.38
C GLU A 343 -13.73 30.65 -15.77
N ASP A 344 -12.56 30.00 -15.99
CA ASP A 344 -11.79 30.10 -17.22
C ASP A 344 -12.07 28.91 -18.18
N LEU A 345 -13.13 28.13 -17.92
CA LEU A 345 -13.44 27.02 -18.79
C LEU A 345 -13.82 27.49 -20.21
N PRO A 346 -13.20 26.93 -21.27
CA PRO A 346 -13.49 27.35 -22.64
C PRO A 346 -14.90 26.92 -23.05
N THR A 347 -15.57 27.83 -23.77
CA THR A 347 -16.81 27.52 -24.50
C THR A 347 -16.49 27.18 -25.96
N PHE A 348 -17.28 26.33 -26.54
CA PHE A 348 -17.10 25.90 -27.95
C PHE A 348 -18.34 26.24 -28.76
N ASP A 349 -18.19 27.11 -29.76
CA ASP A 349 -19.24 27.42 -30.68
C ASP A 349 -19.55 26.24 -31.60
N ALA A 350 -20.77 26.21 -32.16
CA ALA A 350 -21.14 25.21 -33.13
C ALA A 350 -20.30 25.40 -34.44
N ASP A 351 -19.55 24.37 -34.81
CA ASP A 351 -18.74 24.35 -36.04
C ASP A 351 -19.24 23.21 -36.95
N PRO A 352 -19.66 23.52 -38.20
CA PRO A 352 -20.08 22.50 -39.16
C PRO A 352 -19.00 21.44 -39.45
N LYS A 353 -17.73 21.75 -39.26
CA LYS A 353 -16.60 20.82 -39.40
C LYS A 353 -16.40 19.94 -38.16
N GLY A 354 -17.07 20.26 -37.06
CA GLY A 354 -16.88 19.63 -35.75
C GLY A 354 -15.56 19.99 -35.10
N LEU A 355 -15.51 19.79 -33.75
CA LEU A 355 -14.29 19.88 -32.97
C LEU A 355 -13.91 18.48 -32.47
N PRO A 356 -12.69 17.99 -32.77
CA PRO A 356 -12.24 16.71 -32.19
C PRO A 356 -12.26 16.74 -30.67
N THR A 357 -12.83 15.71 -30.03
CA THR A 357 -12.99 15.66 -28.56
C THR A 357 -11.66 15.85 -27.83
N ARG A 358 -10.54 15.32 -28.36
CA ARG A 358 -9.20 15.52 -27.78
C ARG A 358 -8.78 16.99 -27.71
N LYS A 359 -9.22 17.85 -28.66
CA LYS A 359 -8.91 19.29 -28.64
C LYS A 359 -9.72 19.99 -27.56
N ALA A 360 -11.00 19.67 -27.44
CA ALA A 360 -11.85 20.19 -26.39
C ALA A 360 -11.32 19.79 -25.01
N SER A 361 -11.03 18.49 -24.82
CA SER A 361 -10.46 17.94 -23.58
C SER A 361 -9.14 18.62 -23.22
N GLY A 362 -8.21 18.79 -24.17
CA GLY A 362 -6.93 19.43 -23.92
C GLY A 362 -7.05 20.93 -23.58
N ALA A 363 -8.02 21.63 -24.16
CA ALA A 363 -8.30 23.02 -23.80
C ALA A 363 -8.84 23.13 -22.36
N ILE A 364 -9.80 22.27 -21.99
CA ILE A 364 -10.37 22.20 -20.65
C ILE A 364 -9.29 21.79 -19.64
N LEU A 365 -8.51 20.74 -19.93
CA LEU A 365 -7.41 20.29 -19.05
C LEU A 365 -6.45 21.44 -18.69
N ASN A 366 -6.07 22.25 -19.68
CA ASN A 366 -5.13 23.34 -19.47
C ASN A 366 -5.77 24.53 -18.72
N ALA A 367 -7.06 24.77 -18.87
CA ALA A 367 -7.79 25.74 -18.05
C ALA A 367 -7.85 25.29 -16.59
N LEU A 368 -8.25 24.04 -16.35
CA LEU A 368 -8.28 23.44 -15.00
C LEU A 368 -6.89 23.40 -14.34
N ALA A 369 -5.85 23.05 -15.09
CA ALA A 369 -4.48 22.96 -14.57
C ALA A 369 -3.94 24.28 -14.04
N SER A 370 -4.44 25.42 -14.54
CA SER A 370 -4.07 26.74 -14.06
C SER A 370 -4.68 27.10 -12.69
N LYS A 371 -5.80 26.47 -12.34
CA LYS A 371 -6.57 26.73 -11.11
C LYS A 371 -6.36 25.63 -10.06
N ILE A 372 -6.26 24.37 -10.50
CA ILE A 372 -6.23 23.20 -9.62
C ILE A 372 -4.79 22.69 -9.49
N GLY A 373 -4.08 23.16 -8.46
CA GLY A 373 -2.67 22.80 -8.22
C GLY A 373 -2.44 21.32 -7.93
N GLY A 374 -3.45 20.59 -7.42
CA GLY A 374 -3.41 19.15 -7.15
C GLY A 374 -3.69 18.26 -8.35
N LEU A 375 -3.93 18.82 -9.55
CA LEU A 375 -4.14 18.02 -10.77
C LEU A 375 -2.80 17.43 -11.25
N VAL A 376 -2.69 16.09 -11.26
CA VAL A 376 -1.47 15.34 -11.60
C VAL A 376 -1.83 14.24 -12.59
N GLY A 377 -1.07 14.07 -13.65
CA GLY A 377 -1.33 12.97 -14.58
C GLY A 377 -0.67 13.15 -15.93
N GLY A 378 -1.06 12.33 -16.88
CA GLY A 378 -0.49 12.33 -18.23
C GLY A 378 -0.94 11.13 -19.03
N SER A 379 -0.19 10.80 -20.07
CA SER A 379 -0.57 9.79 -21.06
C SER A 379 0.39 8.61 -21.08
N ALA A 380 -0.17 7.46 -21.49
CA ALA A 380 0.63 6.30 -21.90
C ALA A 380 1.18 6.54 -23.32
N ASP A 381 2.22 7.38 -23.41
CA ASP A 381 2.98 7.75 -24.62
C ASP A 381 2.13 8.35 -25.78
N LEU A 382 1.00 8.97 -25.47
CA LEU A 382 0.09 9.54 -26.47
C LEU A 382 -0.23 11.04 -26.26
N ALA A 383 0.51 11.73 -25.40
CA ALA A 383 0.21 13.10 -24.98
C ALA A 383 0.02 14.07 -26.17
N GLY A 384 0.88 14.00 -27.19
CA GLY A 384 0.77 14.81 -28.40
C GLY A 384 -0.44 14.47 -29.27
N SER A 385 -0.90 13.22 -29.25
CA SER A 385 -2.02 12.74 -30.04
C SER A 385 -3.38 12.98 -29.38
N ASN A 386 -3.47 12.84 -28.05
CA ASN A 386 -4.71 13.01 -27.27
C ASN A 386 -4.80 14.35 -26.54
N ASN A 387 -3.78 15.23 -26.67
CA ASN A 387 -3.71 16.56 -26.07
C ASN A 387 -3.86 16.54 -24.51
N SER A 388 -3.23 15.58 -23.87
CA SER A 388 -3.34 15.38 -22.41
C SER A 388 -2.19 15.94 -21.59
N GLN A 389 -1.34 16.78 -22.17
CA GLN A 389 -0.26 17.47 -21.46
C GLN A 389 -0.70 18.80 -20.89
N MET A 390 -0.38 19.06 -19.63
CA MET A 390 -0.52 20.38 -18.99
C MET A 390 0.68 21.24 -19.36
N LYS A 391 0.44 22.26 -20.19
CA LYS A 391 1.48 23.11 -20.78
C LYS A 391 2.18 23.98 -19.73
N GLY A 392 3.50 24.05 -19.82
CA GLY A 392 4.31 24.90 -18.94
C GLY A 392 4.48 24.37 -17.52
N LEU A 393 3.99 23.16 -17.23
CA LEU A 393 4.16 22.51 -15.93
C LEU A 393 5.24 21.43 -16.00
N SER A 394 5.93 21.19 -14.88
CA SER A 394 7.05 20.28 -14.76
C SER A 394 6.64 18.84 -14.96
N ASN A 395 7.51 18.05 -15.61
CA ASN A 395 7.35 16.61 -15.71
C ASN A 395 7.67 15.96 -14.36
N PHE A 396 7.04 14.81 -14.11
CA PHE A 396 7.24 14.04 -12.89
C PHE A 396 8.54 13.21 -13.01
N LEU A 397 9.68 13.87 -12.77
CA LEU A 397 11.00 13.27 -12.83
C LEU A 397 11.75 13.48 -11.49
N PRO A 398 12.77 12.67 -11.17
CA PRO A 398 13.49 12.77 -9.90
C PRO A 398 14.13 14.15 -9.67
N ASP A 399 14.66 14.76 -10.74
CA ASP A 399 15.39 16.02 -10.69
C ASP A 399 14.56 17.17 -11.32
N ALA A 400 13.22 17.09 -11.23
CA ALA A 400 12.32 18.11 -11.79
C ALA A 400 12.46 19.45 -11.06
N ASP A 401 12.59 20.54 -11.81
CA ASP A 401 12.45 21.88 -11.26
C ASP A 401 10.99 22.19 -10.95
N GLY A 402 10.67 22.49 -9.67
CA GLY A 402 9.33 22.83 -9.20
C GLY A 402 8.44 21.62 -8.90
N VAL A 403 7.14 21.88 -8.77
CA VAL A 403 6.15 20.85 -8.40
C VAL A 403 5.89 19.92 -9.59
N PRO A 404 6.17 18.60 -9.50
CA PRO A 404 5.98 17.68 -10.62
C PRO A 404 4.49 17.37 -10.82
N ARG A 405 3.96 17.57 -12.05
CA ARG A 405 2.55 17.40 -12.37
C ARG A 405 2.29 16.57 -13.62
N ASN A 406 3.08 16.71 -14.70
CA ASN A 406 2.95 15.90 -15.90
C ASN A 406 3.64 14.54 -15.72
N VAL A 407 2.91 13.45 -15.85
CA VAL A 407 3.46 12.09 -15.73
C VAL A 407 3.57 11.46 -17.10
N ASP A 408 4.78 11.12 -17.51
CA ASP A 408 5.05 10.35 -18.71
C ASP A 408 5.05 8.86 -18.36
N TRP A 409 3.89 8.20 -18.51
CA TRP A 409 3.72 6.79 -18.09
C TRP A 409 4.46 5.79 -18.98
N GLY A 410 4.87 6.21 -20.20
CA GLY A 410 5.32 5.29 -21.23
C GLY A 410 4.18 4.39 -21.72
N ILE A 411 4.49 3.36 -22.50
CA ILE A 411 3.50 2.42 -23.04
C ILE A 411 3.16 1.39 -21.95
N ARG A 412 2.42 1.82 -20.90
CA ARG A 412 2.09 1.04 -19.69
C ARG A 412 0.72 1.45 -19.15
N GLU A 413 -0.34 1.20 -19.91
CA GLU A 413 -1.70 1.59 -19.53
C GLU A 413 -2.17 0.92 -18.25
N HIS A 414 -1.81 -0.35 -18.02
CA HIS A 414 -2.25 -1.09 -16.84
C HIS A 414 -1.64 -0.50 -15.55
N ALA A 415 -0.33 -0.30 -15.52
CA ALA A 415 0.33 0.34 -14.37
C ALA A 415 -0.06 1.81 -14.20
N MET A 416 -0.28 2.56 -15.29
CA MET A 416 -0.83 3.91 -15.24
C MET A 416 -2.15 3.92 -14.45
N ALA A 417 -3.10 3.06 -14.80
CA ALA A 417 -4.39 3.01 -14.12
C ALA A 417 -4.26 2.54 -12.66
N ALA A 418 -3.41 1.54 -12.37
CA ALA A 418 -3.16 1.08 -11.01
C ALA A 418 -2.52 2.17 -10.14
N ALA A 419 -1.54 2.92 -10.67
CA ALA A 419 -0.92 4.03 -9.95
C ALA A 419 -1.88 5.22 -9.77
N ILE A 420 -2.76 5.49 -10.72
CA ILE A 420 -3.82 6.50 -10.59
C ILE A 420 -4.77 6.14 -9.44
N ASN A 421 -5.14 4.87 -9.30
CA ASN A 421 -5.92 4.43 -8.14
C ASN A 421 -5.19 4.72 -6.83
N GLY A 422 -3.89 4.46 -6.77
CA GLY A 422 -3.07 4.77 -5.60
C GLY A 422 -2.95 6.27 -5.30
N LEU A 423 -2.77 7.10 -6.33
CA LEU A 423 -2.78 8.56 -6.22
C LEU A 423 -4.12 9.06 -5.65
N ALA A 424 -5.25 8.57 -6.18
CA ALA A 424 -6.58 8.96 -5.74
C ALA A 424 -6.86 8.54 -4.29
N LEU A 425 -6.51 7.31 -3.93
CA LEU A 425 -6.70 6.75 -2.58
C LEU A 425 -5.82 7.44 -1.53
N HIS A 426 -4.65 7.94 -1.93
CA HIS A 426 -3.79 8.71 -1.04
C HIS A 426 -4.46 9.99 -0.54
N GLY A 427 -5.21 10.67 -1.40
CA GLY A 427 -5.79 11.98 -1.15
C GLY A 427 -4.82 13.14 -1.39
N GLY A 428 -5.33 14.36 -1.37
CA GLY A 428 -4.56 15.58 -1.61
C GLY A 428 -4.19 15.87 -3.07
N VAL A 429 -4.50 14.94 -3.99
CA VAL A 429 -4.25 15.05 -5.43
C VAL A 429 -5.48 14.63 -6.23
N ILE A 430 -5.61 15.17 -7.43
CA ILE A 430 -6.64 14.81 -8.41
C ILE A 430 -5.91 14.20 -9.61
N PRO A 431 -5.81 12.86 -9.69
CA PRO A 431 -5.06 12.22 -10.77
C PRO A 431 -5.91 12.07 -12.04
N TYR A 432 -5.22 12.05 -13.19
CA TYR A 432 -5.81 11.63 -14.45
C TYR A 432 -4.85 10.78 -15.27
N GLY A 433 -5.41 9.93 -16.11
CA GLY A 433 -4.67 9.13 -17.11
C GLY A 433 -5.29 9.26 -18.48
N ALA A 434 -4.47 9.20 -19.50
CA ALA A 434 -4.92 9.33 -20.87
C ALA A 434 -4.29 8.27 -21.77
N THR A 435 -5.11 7.74 -22.67
CA THR A 435 -4.71 6.85 -23.75
C THR A 435 -5.74 6.93 -24.88
N PHE A 436 -5.57 6.20 -25.97
CA PHE A 436 -6.66 6.02 -26.94
C PHE A 436 -7.73 5.09 -26.36
N LEU A 437 -8.99 5.32 -26.71
CA LEU A 437 -10.12 4.54 -26.18
C LEU A 437 -9.91 3.03 -26.32
N VAL A 438 -9.38 2.57 -27.46
CA VAL A 438 -9.11 1.14 -27.70
C VAL A 438 -8.12 0.54 -26.70
N PHE A 439 -7.19 1.34 -26.16
CA PHE A 439 -6.21 0.87 -25.18
C PHE A 439 -6.73 0.86 -23.74
N SER A 440 -7.98 1.30 -23.51
CA SER A 440 -8.64 1.06 -22.21
C SER A 440 -8.78 -0.44 -21.90
N ASP A 441 -8.71 -1.30 -22.91
CA ASP A 441 -8.69 -2.75 -22.71
C ASP A 441 -7.46 -3.23 -21.93
N TYR A 442 -6.30 -2.58 -22.09
CA TYR A 442 -5.10 -2.88 -21.30
C TYR A 442 -5.25 -2.49 -19.82
N MET A 443 -6.01 -1.45 -19.51
CA MET A 443 -6.17 -0.91 -18.16
C MET A 443 -7.49 -1.33 -17.48
N ARG A 444 -8.33 -2.08 -18.16
CA ARG A 444 -9.67 -2.47 -17.70
C ARG A 444 -9.70 -3.07 -16.30
N PRO A 445 -8.76 -3.98 -15.86
CA PRO A 445 -8.77 -4.51 -14.51
C PRO A 445 -8.64 -3.43 -13.44
N SER A 446 -7.77 -2.45 -13.63
CA SER A 446 -7.58 -1.33 -12.71
C SER A 446 -8.75 -0.34 -12.74
N ILE A 447 -9.36 -0.08 -13.91
CA ILE A 447 -10.60 0.72 -14.01
C ILE A 447 -11.73 0.07 -13.20
N ARG A 448 -11.86 -1.26 -13.30
CA ARG A 448 -12.85 -2.00 -12.50
C ARG A 448 -12.67 -1.81 -11.00
N LEU A 449 -11.43 -1.78 -10.52
CA LEU A 449 -11.13 -1.56 -9.10
C LEU A 449 -11.41 -0.12 -8.66
N ALA A 450 -11.19 0.86 -9.55
CA ALA A 450 -11.56 2.25 -9.30
C ALA A 450 -13.05 2.43 -9.08
#